data_7d0e00f05d04a86a22dfbc3ade0060e4
#
_entry.id   7d0e00f05d04a86a22dfbc3ade0060e4
#
_cell.length_a   1.000
_cell.length_b   1.000
_cell.length_c   1.000
_cell.angle_alpha   90.00
_cell.angle_beta   90.00
_cell.angle_gamma   90.00
#
_symmetry.space_group_name_H-M   'P 1'
#
loop_
_entity.id
_entity.type
_entity.pdbx_description
1 polymer ?
#
loop_
_entity_poly.entity_id
_entity_poly.type
_entity_poly.pdbx_seq_one_letter_code
_entity_poly.pdbx_strand_id
1 'polypeptide(L)'
;MSLASLRGKVVVLAPFLSLCQDECPLVTGAFLALQRDVRAAGLGDRVAFVEATVDPARDTVARLAAYQKEFGADWNLWTGSPAAVAAFWKPFGVTYQKVPEDQPPKLDWWTGQPLTYDVVHTDGYILIDPSGRERFVDASAPNVPGLSRKLRSLLNQGGLGGLAHPEQPNWTVSSALASISWVLGTSVPASGS
;
A
#
# COMPACT_ATOMS: atom_id res chain seq x y z
N MET A 1 11.31 11.83 -5.62
CA MET A 1 10.07 12.55 -5.22
C MET A 1 10.05 12.67 -3.70
N SER A 2 9.24 13.57 -3.15
CA SER A 2 9.10 13.73 -1.70
C SER A 2 7.65 14.13 -1.37
N LEU A 3 7.21 13.96 -0.13
CA LEU A 3 5.88 14.42 0.32
C LEU A 3 5.69 15.93 0.10
N ALA A 4 6.76 16.71 0.13
CA ALA A 4 6.69 18.15 -0.16
C ALA A 4 6.20 18.43 -1.60
N SER A 5 6.47 17.55 -2.57
CA SER A 5 5.98 17.70 -3.95
C SER A 5 4.50 17.39 -4.12
N LEU A 6 3.86 16.83 -3.08
CA LEU A 6 2.43 16.51 -3.05
C LEU A 6 1.60 17.49 -2.23
N ARG A 7 2.19 18.61 -1.80
CA ARG A 7 1.45 19.70 -1.12
C ARG A 7 0.28 20.17 -1.98
N GLY A 8 -0.82 20.49 -1.33
CA GLY A 8 -2.09 20.83 -1.98
C GLY A 8 -3.01 19.62 -2.23
N LYS A 9 -2.50 18.38 -2.05
CA LYS A 9 -3.28 17.14 -2.15
C LYS A 9 -3.42 16.45 -0.80
N VAL A 10 -4.50 15.71 -0.62
CA VAL A 10 -4.55 14.67 0.41
C VAL A 10 -3.69 13.50 -0.05
N VAL A 11 -2.79 13.03 0.79
CA VAL A 11 -1.94 11.88 0.47
C VAL A 11 -2.40 10.68 1.28
N VAL A 12 -2.66 9.58 0.58
CA VAL A 12 -2.90 8.25 1.15
C VAL A 12 -1.59 7.49 1.01
N LEU A 13 -0.88 7.32 2.11
CA LEU A 13 0.45 6.74 2.17
C LEU A 13 0.41 5.38 2.86
N ALA A 14 1.03 4.36 2.28
CA ALA A 14 1.18 3.05 2.90
C ALA A 14 2.63 2.54 2.82
N PRO A 15 3.12 1.83 3.86
CA PRO A 15 4.32 1.02 3.75
C PRO A 15 4.06 -0.18 2.83
N PHE A 16 5.08 -0.58 2.10
CA PHE A 16 4.93 -1.53 1.00
C PHE A 16 6.26 -2.25 0.70
N LEU A 17 6.18 -3.45 0.18
CA LEU A 17 7.25 -4.06 -0.61
C LEU A 17 6.65 -4.95 -1.71
N SER A 18 7.29 -4.94 -2.88
CA SER A 18 6.77 -5.63 -4.07
C SER A 18 6.80 -7.17 -3.97
N LEU A 19 7.48 -7.71 -2.99
CA LEU A 19 7.63 -9.14 -2.72
C LEU A 19 6.90 -9.59 -1.47
N CYS A 20 6.07 -8.73 -0.88
CA CYS A 20 5.20 -9.11 0.23
C CYS A 20 4.20 -10.20 -0.22
N GLN A 21 4.01 -11.17 0.64
CA GLN A 21 3.16 -12.33 0.39
C GLN A 21 1.89 -12.34 1.25
N ASP A 22 1.68 -11.29 2.03
CA ASP A 22 0.59 -11.21 3.01
C ASP A 22 -0.26 -9.95 2.79
N GLU A 23 0.04 -8.85 3.43
CA GLU A 23 -0.81 -7.65 3.51
C GLU A 23 -0.68 -6.73 2.27
N CYS A 24 0.53 -6.52 1.72
CA CYS A 24 0.72 -5.53 0.65
C CYS A 24 -0.14 -5.78 -0.61
N PRO A 25 -0.36 -7.04 -1.07
CA PRO A 25 -1.28 -7.28 -2.18
C PRO A 25 -2.72 -6.87 -1.86
N LEU A 26 -3.14 -6.95 -0.58
CA LEU A 26 -4.45 -6.50 -0.12
C LEU A 26 -4.51 -4.97 -0.12
N VAL A 27 -3.48 -4.30 0.40
CA VAL A 27 -3.37 -2.82 0.37
C VAL A 27 -3.40 -2.30 -1.05
N THR A 28 -2.59 -2.88 -1.97
CA THR A 28 -2.61 -2.52 -3.39
C THR A 28 -4.01 -2.72 -4.00
N GLY A 29 -4.70 -3.82 -3.66
CA GLY A 29 -6.09 -4.06 -4.09
C GLY A 29 -7.07 -3.00 -3.58
N ALA A 30 -6.95 -2.61 -2.32
CA ALA A 30 -7.74 -1.53 -1.74
C ALA A 30 -7.45 -0.17 -2.40
N PHE A 31 -6.18 0.14 -2.66
CA PHE A 31 -5.77 1.38 -3.34
C PHE A 31 -6.31 1.46 -4.77
N LEU A 32 -6.37 0.35 -5.51
CA LEU A 32 -7.02 0.30 -6.82
C LEU A 32 -8.50 0.70 -6.73
N ALA A 33 -9.22 0.19 -5.74
CA ALA A 33 -10.63 0.53 -5.52
C ALA A 33 -10.78 2.00 -5.08
N LEU A 34 -10.00 2.45 -4.10
CA LEU A 34 -10.01 3.84 -3.63
C LEU A 34 -9.70 4.83 -4.75
N GLN A 35 -8.67 4.55 -5.57
CA GLN A 35 -8.29 5.42 -6.68
C GLN A 35 -9.40 5.51 -7.73
N ARG A 36 -10.03 4.38 -8.06
CA ARG A 36 -11.20 4.35 -8.96
C ARG A 36 -12.32 5.26 -8.44
N ASP A 37 -12.67 5.13 -7.16
CA ASP A 37 -13.78 5.86 -6.56
C ASP A 37 -13.47 7.37 -6.44
N VAL A 38 -12.25 7.73 -6.06
CA VAL A 38 -11.77 9.11 -6.05
C VAL A 38 -11.80 9.74 -7.46
N ARG A 39 -11.37 8.99 -8.49
CA ARG A 39 -11.43 9.45 -9.89
C ARG A 39 -12.88 9.59 -10.38
N ALA A 40 -13.74 8.65 -10.07
CA ALA A 40 -15.16 8.70 -10.43
C ALA A 40 -15.88 9.92 -9.81
N ALA A 41 -15.45 10.34 -8.62
CA ALA A 41 -15.91 11.56 -7.96
C ALA A 41 -15.31 12.87 -8.53
N GLY A 42 -14.43 12.80 -9.54
CA GLY A 42 -13.74 13.98 -10.09
C GLY A 42 -12.67 14.58 -9.18
N LEU A 43 -12.16 13.80 -8.21
CA LEU A 43 -11.22 14.26 -7.18
C LEU A 43 -9.80 13.73 -7.38
N GLY A 44 -9.50 13.11 -8.54
CA GLY A 44 -8.20 12.52 -8.85
C GLY A 44 -7.02 13.49 -8.72
N ASP A 45 -7.23 14.77 -9.00
CA ASP A 45 -6.21 15.80 -8.85
C ASP A 45 -6.01 16.29 -7.41
N ARG A 46 -6.94 15.96 -6.51
CA ARG A 46 -6.93 16.38 -5.10
C ARG A 46 -6.40 15.30 -4.15
N VAL A 47 -6.29 14.06 -4.61
CA VAL A 47 -5.82 12.92 -3.80
C VAL A 47 -4.63 12.27 -4.51
N ALA A 48 -3.58 12.01 -3.77
CA ALA A 48 -2.42 11.27 -4.25
C ALA A 48 -2.26 9.97 -3.44
N PHE A 49 -2.10 8.86 -4.13
CA PHE A 49 -1.74 7.58 -3.51
C PHE A 49 -0.24 7.39 -3.58
N VAL A 50 0.33 6.85 -2.52
CA VAL A 50 1.76 6.56 -2.40
C VAL A 50 1.94 5.24 -1.65
N GLU A 51 2.64 4.30 -2.25
CA GLU A 51 3.22 3.17 -1.55
C GLU A 51 4.73 3.36 -1.53
N ALA A 52 5.34 3.42 -0.35
CA ALA A 52 6.77 3.59 -0.21
C ALA A 52 7.40 2.33 0.37
N THR A 53 8.51 1.90 -0.24
CA THR A 53 9.12 0.62 0.13
C THR A 53 9.65 0.60 1.55
N VAL A 54 9.60 -0.59 2.15
CA VAL A 54 10.33 -0.95 3.38
C VAL A 54 11.49 -1.92 3.07
N ASP A 55 11.65 -2.32 1.80
CA ASP A 55 12.75 -3.18 1.34
C ASP A 55 13.50 -2.61 0.13
N PRO A 56 14.21 -1.50 0.29
CA PRO A 56 14.90 -0.85 -0.83
C PRO A 56 16.04 -1.71 -1.44
N ALA A 57 16.42 -2.80 -0.78
CA ALA A 57 17.43 -3.72 -1.32
C ALA A 57 16.89 -4.51 -2.52
N ARG A 58 15.60 -4.89 -2.51
CA ARG A 58 14.95 -5.62 -3.60
C ARG A 58 14.07 -4.72 -4.45
N ASP A 59 13.45 -3.68 -3.88
CA ASP A 59 12.56 -2.76 -4.57
C ASP A 59 13.34 -1.67 -5.32
N THR A 60 13.97 -2.07 -6.41
CA THR A 60 14.62 -1.13 -7.33
C THR A 60 13.61 -0.34 -8.14
N VAL A 61 14.00 0.80 -8.72
CA VAL A 61 13.15 1.58 -9.62
C VAL A 61 12.57 0.72 -10.76
N ALA A 62 13.40 -0.17 -11.33
CA ALA A 62 12.96 -1.06 -12.41
C ALA A 62 11.91 -2.07 -11.93
N ARG A 63 12.08 -2.65 -10.73
CA ARG A 63 11.10 -3.56 -10.14
C ARG A 63 9.78 -2.86 -9.83
N LEU A 64 9.82 -1.68 -9.24
CA LEU A 64 8.61 -0.91 -8.95
C LEU A 64 7.85 -0.51 -10.22
N ALA A 65 8.56 -0.13 -11.29
CA ALA A 65 7.95 0.12 -12.60
C ALA A 65 7.31 -1.13 -13.19
N ALA A 66 7.95 -2.30 -13.03
CA ALA A 66 7.37 -3.58 -13.44
C ALA A 66 6.13 -3.93 -12.62
N TYR A 67 6.15 -3.68 -11.29
CA TYR A 67 5.01 -3.88 -10.42
C TYR A 67 3.80 -3.01 -10.83
N GLN A 68 4.03 -1.71 -11.08
CA GLN A 68 2.97 -0.81 -11.57
C GLN A 68 2.31 -1.36 -12.84
N LYS A 69 3.12 -1.77 -13.80
CA LYS A 69 2.62 -2.33 -15.07
C LYS A 69 1.86 -3.64 -14.89
N GLU A 70 2.39 -4.55 -14.05
CA GLU A 70 1.81 -5.89 -13.86
C GLU A 70 0.50 -5.86 -13.08
N PHE A 71 0.43 -5.05 -12.01
CA PHE A 71 -0.70 -5.04 -11.08
C PHE A 71 -1.64 -3.84 -11.27
N GLY A 72 -1.32 -2.91 -12.17
CA GLY A 72 -2.15 -1.74 -12.46
C GLY A 72 -2.07 -0.63 -11.39
N ALA A 73 -1.01 -0.62 -10.59
CA ALA A 73 -0.78 0.37 -9.54
C ALA A 73 -0.35 1.72 -10.13
N ASP A 74 -1.31 2.46 -10.71
CA ASP A 74 -1.09 3.74 -11.39
C ASP A 74 -1.00 4.90 -10.38
N TRP A 75 -0.05 4.82 -9.46
CA TRP A 75 0.30 5.85 -8.47
C TRP A 75 1.80 5.85 -8.15
N ASN A 76 2.21 6.65 -7.16
CA ASN A 76 3.62 6.76 -6.81
C ASN A 76 4.09 5.56 -6.00
N LEU A 77 4.98 4.74 -6.58
CA LEU A 77 5.77 3.76 -5.84
C LEU A 77 7.15 4.35 -5.56
N TRP A 78 7.51 4.48 -4.28
CA TRP A 78 8.75 5.16 -3.88
C TRP A 78 9.78 4.18 -3.33
N THR A 79 11.02 4.36 -3.75
CA THR A 79 12.20 3.67 -3.22
C THR A 79 13.36 4.66 -3.08
N GLY A 80 14.46 4.22 -2.47
CA GLY A 80 15.66 5.03 -2.28
C GLY A 80 16.79 4.22 -1.68
N SER A 81 17.84 4.89 -1.20
CA SER A 81 18.84 4.19 -0.40
C SER A 81 18.25 3.69 0.93
N PRO A 82 18.82 2.63 1.55
CA PRO A 82 18.34 2.16 2.86
C PRO A 82 18.27 3.28 3.92
N ALA A 83 19.26 4.18 3.94
CA ALA A 83 19.27 5.31 4.87
C ALA A 83 18.14 6.32 4.58
N ALA A 84 17.85 6.58 3.29
CA ALA A 84 16.76 7.48 2.90
C ALA A 84 15.39 6.89 3.26
N VAL A 85 15.19 5.59 3.04
CA VAL A 85 13.94 4.89 3.40
C VAL A 85 13.75 4.89 4.92
N ALA A 86 14.80 4.60 5.70
CA ALA A 86 14.74 4.64 7.15
C ALA A 86 14.42 6.05 7.68
N ALA A 87 15.04 7.09 7.11
CA ALA A 87 14.77 8.49 7.46
C ALA A 87 13.33 8.91 7.08
N PHE A 88 12.82 8.40 5.95
CA PHE A 88 11.46 8.67 5.49
C PHE A 88 10.40 8.09 6.46
N TRP A 89 10.56 6.84 6.90
CA TRP A 89 9.59 6.15 7.73
C TRP A 89 9.66 6.51 9.22
N LYS A 90 10.81 6.98 9.68
CA LYS A 90 11.03 7.31 11.10
C LYS A 90 9.99 8.26 11.69
N PRO A 91 9.59 9.39 11.05
CA PRO A 91 8.57 10.30 11.59
C PRO A 91 7.19 9.65 11.75
N PHE A 92 6.87 8.65 10.94
CA PHE A 92 5.58 7.94 10.96
C PHE A 92 5.56 6.74 11.91
N GLY A 93 6.68 6.43 12.58
CA GLY A 93 6.76 5.28 13.48
C GLY A 93 6.67 3.92 12.76
N VAL A 94 6.81 3.88 11.43
CA VAL A 94 6.80 2.63 10.67
C VAL A 94 8.07 1.85 10.97
N THR A 95 7.90 0.62 11.42
CA THR A 95 8.98 -0.33 11.70
C THR A 95 8.98 -1.45 10.66
N TYR A 96 10.15 -2.00 10.36
CA TYR A 96 10.29 -3.14 9.47
C TYR A 96 11.54 -3.95 9.81
N GLN A 97 11.47 -5.26 9.59
CA GLN A 97 12.55 -6.19 9.92
C GLN A 97 12.58 -7.35 8.92
N LYS A 98 13.78 -7.73 8.47
CA LYS A 98 13.96 -8.95 7.71
C LYS A 98 13.77 -10.17 8.61
N VAL A 99 13.05 -11.14 8.09
CA VAL A 99 12.82 -12.45 8.73
C VAL A 99 13.14 -13.57 7.74
N PRO A 100 13.39 -14.80 8.20
CA PRO A 100 13.52 -15.94 7.31
C PRO A 100 12.29 -16.10 6.41
N GLU A 101 12.51 -16.54 5.19
CA GLU A 101 11.43 -16.88 4.26
C GLU A 101 10.73 -18.18 4.68
N ASP A 102 9.45 -18.31 4.39
CA ASP A 102 8.67 -19.53 4.58
C ASP A 102 9.26 -20.72 3.82
N GLN A 103 8.95 -21.93 4.28
CA GLN A 103 9.39 -23.17 3.62
C GLN A 103 8.18 -24.01 3.16
N PRO A 104 8.11 -24.37 1.88
CA PRO A 104 9.01 -23.99 0.78
C PRO A 104 8.88 -22.50 0.42
N PRO A 105 9.97 -21.85 -0.04
CA PRO A 105 9.95 -20.42 -0.36
C PRO A 105 9.05 -20.17 -1.57
N LYS A 106 8.36 -19.04 -1.55
CA LYS A 106 7.68 -18.54 -2.75
C LYS A 106 8.67 -18.10 -3.81
N LEU A 107 8.20 -18.04 -5.04
CA LEU A 107 8.98 -17.50 -6.14
C LEU A 107 8.74 -16.00 -6.28
N ASP A 108 9.80 -15.27 -6.52
CA ASP A 108 9.76 -13.89 -6.96
C ASP A 108 8.93 -13.79 -8.24
N TRP A 109 7.83 -13.06 -8.20
CA TRP A 109 6.87 -12.90 -9.29
C TRP A 109 7.49 -12.34 -10.58
N TRP A 110 8.65 -11.64 -10.47
CA TRP A 110 9.32 -10.99 -11.59
C TRP A 110 10.49 -11.82 -12.15
N THR A 111 11.28 -12.44 -11.28
CA THR A 111 12.48 -13.18 -11.69
C THR A 111 12.28 -14.69 -11.75
N GLY A 112 11.23 -15.21 -11.12
CA GLY A 112 10.99 -16.65 -10.98
C GLY A 112 11.94 -17.35 -10.01
N GLN A 113 12.83 -16.62 -9.32
CA GLN A 113 13.77 -17.22 -8.37
C GLN A 113 13.12 -17.40 -6.99
N PRO A 114 13.52 -18.40 -6.20
CA PRO A 114 13.07 -18.54 -4.82
C PRO A 114 13.41 -17.30 -3.99
N LEU A 115 12.46 -16.84 -3.17
CA LEU A 115 12.70 -15.78 -2.21
C LEU A 115 13.66 -16.26 -1.12
N THR A 116 14.51 -15.38 -0.62
CA THR A 116 15.56 -15.71 0.34
C THR A 116 15.31 -15.16 1.74
N TYR A 117 14.39 -14.22 1.86
CA TYR A 117 13.92 -13.64 3.12
C TYR A 117 12.59 -12.93 2.91
N ASP A 118 11.85 -12.76 3.98
CA ASP A 118 10.67 -11.90 4.03
C ASP A 118 10.94 -10.65 4.89
N VAL A 119 9.99 -9.69 4.89
CA VAL A 119 10.06 -8.46 5.69
C VAL A 119 8.73 -8.25 6.39
N VAL A 120 8.74 -8.40 7.70
CA VAL A 120 7.62 -7.98 8.57
C VAL A 120 7.70 -6.48 8.77
N HIS A 121 6.58 -5.78 8.63
CA HIS A 121 6.51 -4.33 8.77
C HIS A 121 5.18 -3.87 9.39
N THR A 122 5.14 -2.61 9.82
CA THR A 122 3.89 -1.96 10.23
C THR A 122 2.94 -1.89 9.04
N ASP A 123 1.69 -2.32 9.22
CA ASP A 123 0.64 -2.33 8.20
C ASP A 123 -0.19 -1.06 8.19
N GLY A 124 -1.19 -1.03 7.28
CA GLY A 124 -2.20 0.01 7.24
C GLY A 124 -1.86 1.18 6.31
N TYR A 125 -2.50 2.32 6.59
CA TYR A 125 -2.28 3.55 5.81
C TYR A 125 -2.29 4.81 6.68
N ILE A 126 -1.68 5.86 6.15
CA ILE A 126 -1.54 7.16 6.78
C ILE A 126 -2.19 8.20 5.87
N LEU A 127 -3.04 9.07 6.41
CA LEU A 127 -3.59 10.22 5.70
C LEU A 127 -2.84 11.50 6.08
N ILE A 128 -2.40 12.20 5.05
CA ILE A 128 -1.71 13.48 5.18
C ILE A 128 -2.55 14.54 4.47
N ASP A 129 -2.81 15.67 5.14
CA ASP A 129 -3.61 16.75 4.57
C ASP A 129 -2.85 17.59 3.52
N PRO A 130 -3.53 18.48 2.77
CA PRO A 130 -2.88 19.33 1.77
C PRO A 130 -1.78 20.24 2.33
N SER A 131 -1.79 20.53 3.63
CA SER A 131 -0.71 21.27 4.29
C SER A 131 0.50 20.38 4.65
N GLY A 132 0.37 19.05 4.44
CA GLY A 132 1.39 18.03 4.73
C GLY A 132 1.46 17.63 6.21
N ARG A 133 0.39 17.77 6.94
CA ARG A 133 0.25 17.27 8.31
C ARG A 133 -0.40 15.91 8.29
N GLU A 134 0.14 14.98 9.04
CA GLU A 134 -0.53 13.72 9.34
C GLU A 134 -1.85 14.00 10.07
N ARG A 135 -2.92 13.37 9.62
CA ARG A 135 -4.27 13.57 10.16
C ARG A 135 -4.89 12.29 10.73
N PHE A 136 -4.50 11.16 10.20
CA PHE A 136 -5.08 9.87 10.55
C PHE A 136 -4.11 8.75 10.23
N VAL A 137 -4.06 7.75 11.08
CA VAL A 137 -3.32 6.49 10.88
C VAL A 137 -4.27 5.35 11.19
N ASP A 138 -4.37 4.40 10.28
CA ASP A 138 -4.98 3.10 10.53
C ASP A 138 -3.88 2.05 10.38
N ALA A 139 -3.50 1.40 11.46
CA ALA A 139 -2.44 0.40 11.51
C ALA A 139 -2.97 -1.04 11.43
N SER A 140 -4.19 -1.21 10.94
CA SER A 140 -4.80 -2.53 10.76
C SER A 140 -4.74 -3.01 9.31
N ALA A 141 -4.96 -4.30 9.11
CA ALA A 141 -5.03 -4.91 7.79
C ALA A 141 -6.27 -4.45 7.00
N PRO A 142 -6.22 -4.39 5.67
CA PRO A 142 -7.37 -4.08 4.85
C PRO A 142 -8.31 -5.27 4.70
N ASN A 143 -9.61 -5.02 4.81
CA ASN A 143 -10.64 -5.97 4.39
C ASN A 143 -11.05 -5.66 2.95
N VAL A 144 -10.58 -6.48 2.01
CA VAL A 144 -10.79 -6.30 0.57
C VAL A 144 -11.61 -7.46 0.01
N PRO A 145 -12.91 -7.30 -0.26
CA PRO A 145 -13.76 -8.40 -0.71
C PRO A 145 -13.47 -8.91 -2.14
N GLY A 146 -12.74 -8.15 -2.93
CA GLY A 146 -12.47 -8.46 -4.34
C GLY A 146 -11.02 -8.22 -4.75
N LEU A 147 -10.15 -9.22 -4.59
CA LEU A 147 -8.75 -9.14 -5.05
C LEU A 147 -8.61 -9.73 -6.46
N SER A 148 -7.89 -9.04 -7.36
CA SER A 148 -7.60 -9.57 -8.68
C SER A 148 -6.83 -10.89 -8.60
N ARG A 149 -6.98 -11.75 -9.63
CA ARG A 149 -6.27 -13.04 -9.68
C ARG A 149 -4.74 -12.85 -9.59
N LYS A 150 -4.21 -11.80 -10.21
CA LYS A 150 -2.77 -11.47 -10.18
C LYS A 150 -2.29 -11.13 -8.77
N LEU A 151 -2.96 -10.21 -8.07
CA LEU A 151 -2.61 -9.88 -6.69
C LEU A 151 -2.78 -11.08 -5.75
N ARG A 152 -3.87 -11.85 -5.93
CA ARG A 152 -4.10 -13.07 -5.15
C ARG A 152 -2.99 -14.12 -5.33
N SER A 153 -2.35 -14.20 -6.50
CA SER A 153 -1.26 -15.15 -6.72
C SER A 153 0.03 -14.83 -5.96
N LEU A 154 0.16 -13.59 -5.45
CA LEU A 154 1.27 -13.19 -4.58
C LEU A 154 1.12 -13.73 -3.16
N LEU A 155 -0.11 -13.98 -2.68
CA LEU A 155 -0.38 -14.34 -1.29
C LEU A 155 0.17 -15.73 -0.93
N ASN A 156 0.76 -15.84 0.27
CA ASN A 156 1.05 -17.10 0.95
C ASN A 156 -0.20 -17.61 1.70
N GLN A 157 -0.05 -18.62 2.57
CA GLN A 157 -1.18 -19.18 3.34
C GLN A 157 -1.74 -18.17 4.34
N GLY A 158 -0.87 -17.33 4.96
CA GLY A 158 -1.27 -16.26 5.87
C GLY A 158 -2.14 -15.23 5.14
N GLY A 159 -1.64 -14.67 4.04
CA GLY A 159 -2.36 -13.70 3.24
C GLY A 159 -3.67 -14.23 2.64
N LEU A 160 -3.71 -15.50 2.24
CA LEU A 160 -4.97 -16.16 1.82
C LEU A 160 -5.93 -16.31 2.99
N GLY A 161 -5.42 -16.59 4.19
CA GLY A 161 -6.20 -16.63 5.43
C GLY A 161 -6.79 -15.27 5.76
N GLY A 162 -5.98 -14.22 5.76
CA GLY A 162 -6.40 -12.83 5.99
C GLY A 162 -7.45 -12.36 4.97
N LEU A 163 -7.28 -12.73 3.69
CA LEU A 163 -8.28 -12.43 2.65
C LEU A 163 -9.62 -13.14 2.90
N ALA A 164 -9.61 -14.39 3.37
CA ALA A 164 -10.81 -15.17 3.61
C ALA A 164 -11.50 -14.83 4.94
N HIS A 165 -10.72 -14.49 5.95
CA HIS A 165 -11.14 -14.22 7.33
C HIS A 165 -10.39 -13.00 7.88
N PRO A 166 -10.75 -11.77 7.44
CA PRO A 166 -10.06 -10.55 7.88
C PRO A 166 -10.10 -10.40 9.41
N GLU A 167 -8.94 -10.21 10.01
CA GLU A 167 -8.82 -9.96 11.45
C GLU A 167 -9.50 -8.65 11.84
N GLN A 168 -9.86 -8.52 13.12
CA GLN A 168 -10.45 -7.32 13.68
C GLN A 168 -9.48 -6.70 14.69
N PRO A 169 -9.31 -5.36 14.72
CA PRO A 169 -9.93 -4.39 13.79
C PRO A 169 -9.35 -4.46 12.37
N ASN A 170 -10.13 -4.07 11.36
CA ASN A 170 -9.65 -3.90 9.99
C ASN A 170 -10.25 -2.63 9.38
N TRP A 171 -9.63 -2.14 8.30
CA TRP A 171 -10.22 -1.06 7.52
C TRP A 171 -10.78 -1.58 6.18
N THR A 172 -11.75 -0.87 5.65
CA THR A 172 -12.40 -1.16 4.38
C THR A 172 -12.21 -0.02 3.40
N VAL A 173 -12.44 -0.25 2.11
CA VAL A 173 -12.49 0.82 1.11
C VAL A 173 -13.47 1.93 1.54
N SER A 174 -14.64 1.55 2.08
CA SER A 174 -15.65 2.51 2.54
C SER A 174 -15.18 3.36 3.73
N SER A 175 -14.52 2.75 4.73
CA SER A 175 -13.99 3.51 5.89
C SER A 175 -12.84 4.44 5.48
N ALA A 176 -11.98 3.99 4.57
CA ALA A 176 -10.90 4.82 4.04
C ALA A 176 -11.43 6.00 3.19
N LEU A 177 -12.48 5.78 2.36
CA LEU A 177 -13.16 6.87 1.65
C LEU A 177 -13.80 7.89 2.60
N ALA A 178 -14.39 7.43 3.69
CA ALA A 178 -14.92 8.33 4.72
C ALA A 178 -13.82 9.20 5.35
N SER A 179 -12.66 8.59 5.66
CA SER A 179 -11.49 9.31 6.20
C SER A 179 -10.90 10.31 5.18
N ILE A 180 -10.79 9.92 3.91
CA ILE A 180 -10.37 10.81 2.82
C ILE A 180 -11.37 11.99 2.69
N SER A 181 -12.67 11.70 2.69
CA SER A 181 -13.73 12.70 2.61
C SER A 181 -13.65 13.71 3.75
N TRP A 182 -13.41 13.23 4.97
CA TRP A 182 -13.23 14.09 6.13
C TRP A 182 -12.02 15.03 5.98
N VAL A 183 -10.88 14.53 5.52
CA VAL A 183 -9.68 15.37 5.31
C VAL A 183 -9.87 16.36 4.14
N LEU A 184 -10.59 15.96 3.10
CA LEU A 184 -10.93 16.82 1.95
C LEU A 184 -11.97 17.89 2.28
N GLY A 185 -12.79 17.70 3.30
CA GLY A 185 -14.01 18.48 3.52
C GLY A 185 -15.05 18.32 2.41
N THR A 186 -15.03 17.21 1.67
CA THR A 186 -15.87 16.93 0.51
C THR A 186 -16.16 15.43 0.44
N SER A 187 -17.42 15.05 0.28
CA SER A 187 -17.82 13.63 0.18
C SER A 187 -17.22 12.95 -1.05
N VAL A 188 -16.68 11.76 -0.86
CA VAL A 188 -16.27 10.82 -1.92
C VAL A 188 -17.20 9.62 -1.83
N PRO A 189 -18.23 9.51 -2.71
CA PRO A 189 -19.11 8.36 -2.71
C PRO A 189 -18.34 7.09 -3.14
N ALA A 190 -18.65 5.96 -2.51
CA ALA A 190 -18.24 4.68 -3.04
C ALA A 190 -18.96 4.43 -4.36
N SER A 191 -18.22 4.08 -5.41
CA SER A 191 -18.85 3.59 -6.64
C SER A 191 -19.51 2.26 -6.29
N GLY A 192 -20.81 2.15 -6.46
CA GLY A 192 -21.56 0.95 -6.13
C GLY A 192 -20.89 -0.31 -6.64
N SER A 193 -20.75 -1.29 -5.76
CA SER A 193 -20.38 -2.67 -6.06
C SER A 193 -21.34 -3.33 -7.02
#